data_466e74241301c5b55b2e4b180a868247
#
_entry.id   466e74241301c5b55b2e4b180a868247
#
_cell.length_a   1.000
_cell.length_b   1.000
_cell.length_c   1.000
_cell.angle_alpha   90.00
_cell.angle_beta   90.00
_cell.angle_gamma   90.00
#
_symmetry.space_group_name_H-M   'P 1'
#
loop_
_entity.id
_entity.type
_entity.pdbx_description
1 polymer ?
#
loop_
_entity_poly.entity_id
_entity_poly.type
_entity_poly.pdbx_seq_one_letter_code
_entity_poly.pdbx_strand_id
1 'polypeptide(L)'
;MVWLLGLLNVYFGNSYNDDQIESVLTKNKIKYKYVKNIEQEIAENLKQKKIVGRFHGRMEYGPRALGSRSILADPTDKTINDWLNKRLARNEFMPFAPVIMKEHTKDFYKNFNVGEIAAQFMTITFDVKDLGVKKAPAVVHVDNTARPQTITKKQNESYYKILKI
;
A
#
# COMPACT_ATOMS: atom_id res chain seq x y z
N MET A 1 4.21 23.36 22.84
CA MET A 1 4.79 22.05 22.50
C MET A 1 3.75 20.94 22.72
N VAL A 2 2.56 21.03 22.10
CA VAL A 2 1.44 20.08 22.36
C VAL A 2 0.84 19.51 21.06
N TRP A 3 1.31 19.90 19.88
CA TRP A 3 0.66 19.56 18.61
C TRP A 3 1.26 18.38 17.84
N LEU A 4 2.31 17.72 18.32
CA LEU A 4 2.95 16.58 17.63
C LEU A 4 2.41 15.21 18.05
N LEU A 5 1.53 15.13 19.04
CA LEU A 5 1.02 13.86 19.58
C LEU A 5 -0.28 13.37 18.91
N GLY A 6 -0.79 14.03 17.88
CA GLY A 6 -2.12 13.80 17.34
C GLY A 6 -2.22 13.20 15.92
N LEU A 7 -1.15 13.10 15.15
CA LEU A 7 -1.22 12.52 13.81
C LEU A 7 -1.20 10.98 13.85
N LEU A 8 -2.33 10.39 14.25
CA LEU A 8 -2.51 8.93 14.22
C LEU A 8 -2.66 8.38 12.80
N ASN A 9 -3.03 9.22 11.85
CA ASN A 9 -3.17 8.89 10.44
C ASN A 9 -3.22 10.15 9.56
N VAL A 10 -3.25 9.98 8.25
CA VAL A 10 -3.32 11.05 7.24
C VAL A 10 -4.58 10.97 6.36
N TYR A 11 -5.58 10.21 6.77
CA TYR A 11 -6.81 10.01 5.98
C TYR A 11 -7.81 11.15 6.24
N PHE A 12 -7.54 12.33 5.67
CA PHE A 12 -8.32 13.57 5.89
C PHE A 12 -9.18 13.96 4.70
N GLY A 13 -8.98 13.35 3.54
CA GLY A 13 -9.71 13.68 2.33
C GLY A 13 -11.15 13.13 2.32
N ASN A 14 -11.82 13.27 1.18
CA ASN A 14 -13.20 12.84 1.00
C ASN A 14 -13.34 11.31 1.09
N SER A 15 -14.49 10.88 1.60
CA SER A 15 -14.96 9.50 1.57
C SER A 15 -16.35 9.43 0.98
N TYR A 16 -16.70 8.26 0.49
CA TYR A 16 -17.99 7.97 -0.11
C TYR A 16 -18.54 6.68 0.49
N ASN A 17 -19.83 6.61 0.75
CA ASN A 17 -20.49 5.38 1.17
C ASN A 17 -20.88 4.51 -0.04
N ASP A 18 -21.31 3.28 0.22
CA ASP A 18 -21.62 2.31 -0.82
C ASP A 18 -22.75 2.80 -1.73
N ASP A 19 -23.79 3.44 -1.20
CA ASP A 19 -24.92 3.97 -1.97
C ASP A 19 -24.49 5.06 -2.97
N GLN A 20 -23.58 5.94 -2.53
CA GLN A 20 -23.01 6.98 -3.39
C GLN A 20 -22.16 6.37 -4.52
N ILE A 21 -21.35 5.35 -4.20
CA ILE A 21 -20.53 4.63 -5.17
C ILE A 21 -21.42 3.91 -6.17
N GLU A 22 -22.43 3.17 -5.70
CA GLU A 22 -23.40 2.44 -6.54
C GLU A 22 -24.15 3.38 -7.48
N SER A 23 -24.61 4.52 -6.96
CA SER A 23 -25.29 5.54 -7.77
C SER A 23 -24.41 6.03 -8.93
N VAL A 24 -23.12 6.30 -8.66
CA VAL A 24 -22.17 6.74 -9.71
C VAL A 24 -21.91 5.63 -10.72
N LEU A 25 -21.72 4.39 -10.29
CA LEU A 25 -21.49 3.25 -11.18
C LEU A 25 -22.70 3.01 -12.10
N THR A 26 -23.90 3.03 -11.53
CA THR A 26 -25.17 2.85 -12.27
C THR A 26 -25.39 3.98 -13.28
N LYS A 27 -25.24 5.23 -12.86
CA LYS A 27 -25.36 6.41 -13.74
C LYS A 27 -24.44 6.34 -14.95
N ASN A 28 -23.23 5.84 -14.75
CA ASN A 28 -22.22 5.71 -15.80
C ASN A 28 -22.24 4.36 -16.53
N LYS A 29 -23.25 3.50 -16.25
CA LYS A 29 -23.42 2.18 -16.86
C LYS A 29 -22.19 1.27 -16.70
N ILE A 30 -21.45 1.42 -15.58
CA ILE A 30 -20.29 0.58 -15.26
C ILE A 30 -20.79 -0.72 -14.65
N LYS A 31 -20.35 -1.84 -15.22
CA LYS A 31 -20.65 -3.18 -14.67
C LYS A 31 -19.86 -3.38 -13.36
N TYR A 32 -20.53 -3.79 -12.31
CA TYR A 32 -19.94 -4.09 -11.02
C TYR A 32 -20.59 -5.32 -10.39
N LYS A 33 -19.93 -5.86 -9.37
CA LYS A 33 -20.50 -6.88 -8.46
C LYS A 33 -20.31 -6.43 -7.02
N TYR A 34 -21.28 -6.69 -6.17
CA TYR A 34 -21.10 -6.54 -4.73
C TYR A 34 -20.30 -7.73 -4.17
N VAL A 35 -19.28 -7.45 -3.35
CA VAL A 35 -18.45 -8.48 -2.72
C VAL A 35 -18.48 -8.31 -1.21
N LYS A 36 -19.02 -9.30 -0.49
CA LYS A 36 -19.19 -9.24 0.97
C LYS A 36 -17.85 -9.23 1.74
N ASN A 37 -16.85 -9.96 1.25
CA ASN A 37 -15.51 -10.02 1.85
C ASN A 37 -14.48 -9.51 0.85
N ILE A 38 -14.41 -8.20 0.71
CA ILE A 38 -13.57 -7.55 -0.29
C ILE A 38 -12.07 -7.74 0.00
N GLU A 39 -11.67 -7.83 1.28
CA GLU A 39 -10.28 -8.02 1.66
C GLU A 39 -9.75 -9.37 1.17
N GLN A 40 -10.56 -10.42 1.31
CA GLN A 40 -10.24 -11.75 0.80
C GLN A 40 -10.12 -11.75 -0.74
N GLU A 41 -11.10 -11.16 -1.43
CA GLU A 41 -11.08 -11.04 -2.89
C GLU A 41 -9.82 -10.31 -3.40
N ILE A 42 -9.45 -9.20 -2.75
CA ILE A 42 -8.23 -8.46 -3.08
C ILE A 42 -6.99 -9.33 -2.87
N ALA A 43 -6.86 -9.96 -1.70
CA ALA A 43 -5.69 -10.78 -1.38
C ALA A 43 -5.54 -11.96 -2.37
N GLU A 44 -6.64 -12.63 -2.73
CA GLU A 44 -6.63 -13.71 -3.72
C GLU A 44 -6.21 -13.23 -5.11
N ASN A 45 -6.71 -12.08 -5.56
CA ASN A 45 -6.29 -11.48 -6.82
C ASN A 45 -4.80 -11.13 -6.82
N LEU A 46 -4.26 -10.59 -5.72
CA LEU A 46 -2.84 -10.30 -5.58
C LEU A 46 -2.00 -11.58 -5.62
N LYS A 47 -2.40 -12.64 -4.90
CA LYS A 47 -1.74 -13.98 -4.97
C LYS A 47 -1.73 -14.55 -6.40
N GLN A 48 -2.73 -14.24 -7.20
CA GLN A 48 -2.79 -14.61 -8.63
C GLN A 48 -1.99 -13.66 -9.53
N LYS A 49 -1.14 -12.79 -8.96
CA LYS A 49 -0.33 -11.78 -9.68
C LYS A 49 -1.15 -10.74 -10.45
N LYS A 50 -2.41 -10.55 -10.10
CA LYS A 50 -3.24 -9.49 -10.65
C LYS A 50 -2.92 -8.17 -9.97
N ILE A 51 -3.14 -7.07 -10.70
CA ILE A 51 -3.01 -5.71 -10.19
C ILE A 51 -4.39 -5.22 -9.78
N VAL A 52 -4.47 -4.63 -8.59
CA VAL A 52 -5.73 -4.16 -8.00
C VAL A 52 -5.68 -2.65 -7.78
N GLY A 53 -6.59 -1.90 -8.41
CA GLY A 53 -6.87 -0.52 -8.04
C GLY A 53 -7.78 -0.49 -6.81
N ARG A 54 -7.33 0.17 -5.73
CA ARG A 54 -8.07 0.30 -4.49
C ARG A 54 -8.57 1.72 -4.28
N PHE A 55 -9.88 1.84 -4.07
CA PHE A 55 -10.56 3.06 -3.66
C PHE A 55 -11.37 2.75 -2.39
N HIS A 56 -10.90 3.22 -1.23
CA HIS A 56 -11.47 2.85 0.07
C HIS A 56 -11.44 4.00 1.07
N GLY A 57 -12.53 4.18 1.81
CA GLY A 57 -12.60 5.13 2.92
C GLY A 57 -12.17 6.56 2.55
N ARG A 58 -11.61 7.29 3.50
CA ARG A 58 -11.11 8.66 3.30
C ARG A 58 -9.78 8.64 2.54
N MET A 59 -9.65 9.58 1.60
CA MET A 59 -8.40 9.75 0.84
C MET A 59 -7.26 10.19 1.77
N GLU A 60 -6.05 9.70 1.49
CA GLU A 60 -4.83 10.14 2.13
C GLU A 60 -4.49 11.59 1.78
N TYR A 61 -3.98 12.34 2.74
CA TYR A 61 -3.35 13.64 2.53
C TYR A 61 -1.87 13.47 2.21
N GLY A 62 -1.38 14.21 1.23
CA GLY A 62 0.02 14.21 0.84
C GLY A 62 0.29 13.57 -0.52
N PRO A 63 1.57 13.53 -0.95
CA PRO A 63 1.94 13.14 -2.32
C PRO A 63 1.96 11.61 -2.55
N ARG A 64 1.75 10.80 -1.50
CA ARG A 64 1.88 9.34 -1.58
C ARG A 64 0.56 8.63 -1.32
N ALA A 65 0.26 7.62 -2.13
CA ALA A 65 -0.80 6.67 -1.87
C ALA A 65 -0.44 5.81 -0.65
N LEU A 66 -1.34 5.71 0.32
CA LEU A 66 -1.12 4.99 1.58
C LEU A 66 -2.23 3.95 1.86
N GLY A 67 -2.78 3.38 0.80
CA GLY A 67 -3.73 2.28 0.87
C GLY A 67 -5.18 2.65 0.60
N SER A 68 -5.57 3.94 0.55
CA SER A 68 -6.95 4.35 0.27
C SER A 68 -7.20 4.69 -1.21
N ARG A 69 -6.20 5.27 -1.89
CA ARG A 69 -6.20 5.55 -3.34
C ARG A 69 -4.93 4.97 -3.92
N SER A 70 -4.89 3.64 -4.03
CA SER A 70 -3.65 2.90 -4.29
C SER A 70 -3.79 1.89 -5.41
N ILE A 71 -2.71 1.66 -6.13
CA ILE A 71 -2.54 0.50 -7.01
C ILE A 71 -1.72 -0.52 -6.21
N LEU A 72 -2.27 -1.72 -6.04
CA LEU A 72 -1.66 -2.81 -5.30
C LEU A 72 -1.17 -3.89 -6.26
N ALA A 73 0.01 -4.43 -5.99
CA ALA A 73 0.61 -5.53 -6.73
C ALA A 73 1.40 -6.45 -5.79
N ASP A 74 1.58 -7.69 -6.18
CA ASP A 74 2.41 -8.66 -5.46
C ASP A 74 3.90 -8.35 -5.70
N PRO A 75 4.74 -8.18 -4.65
CA PRO A 75 6.12 -7.77 -4.78
C PRO A 75 7.10 -8.92 -5.02
N THR A 76 6.65 -10.15 -5.18
CA THR A 76 7.52 -11.34 -5.30
C THR A 76 8.14 -11.50 -6.69
N ASP A 77 7.70 -10.74 -7.70
CA ASP A 77 8.22 -10.75 -9.06
C ASP A 77 8.74 -9.37 -9.46
N LYS A 78 10.02 -9.26 -9.79
CA LYS A 78 10.66 -7.99 -10.20
C LYS A 78 10.08 -7.42 -11.50
N THR A 79 9.57 -8.24 -12.38
CA THR A 79 9.05 -7.81 -13.69
C THR A 79 7.81 -6.92 -13.57
N ILE A 80 7.16 -6.96 -12.41
CA ILE A 80 5.98 -6.13 -12.15
C ILE A 80 6.29 -4.62 -12.23
N ASN A 81 7.51 -4.20 -11.87
CA ASN A 81 7.91 -2.81 -11.94
C ASN A 81 7.93 -2.29 -13.38
N ASP A 82 8.54 -3.03 -14.29
CA ASP A 82 8.64 -2.65 -15.70
C ASP A 82 7.25 -2.61 -16.34
N TRP A 83 6.44 -3.62 -16.04
CA TRP A 83 5.07 -3.68 -16.54
C TRP A 83 4.22 -2.48 -16.04
N LEU A 84 4.26 -2.17 -14.75
CA LEU A 84 3.53 -1.05 -14.16
C LEU A 84 4.04 0.30 -14.68
N ASN A 85 5.36 0.51 -14.75
CA ASN A 85 5.93 1.74 -15.28
C ASN A 85 5.51 1.98 -16.73
N LYS A 86 5.57 0.94 -17.56
CA LYS A 86 5.09 1.02 -18.95
C LYS A 86 3.60 1.33 -19.03
N ARG A 87 2.77 0.66 -18.23
CA ARG A 87 1.30 0.84 -18.22
C ARG A 87 0.88 2.21 -17.71
N LEU A 88 1.61 2.77 -16.76
CA LEU A 88 1.36 4.08 -16.16
C LEU A 88 2.11 5.22 -16.85
N ALA A 89 2.78 4.94 -17.98
CA ALA A 89 3.61 5.90 -18.71
C ALA A 89 4.63 6.64 -17.82
N ARG A 90 5.25 5.92 -16.87
CA ARG A 90 6.28 6.46 -15.96
C ARG A 90 7.67 6.19 -16.52
N ASN A 91 8.52 7.21 -16.45
CA ASN A 91 9.93 7.12 -16.83
C ASN A 91 10.85 6.81 -15.62
N GLU A 92 10.28 6.49 -14.48
CA GLU A 92 11.03 6.22 -13.26
C GLU A 92 11.53 4.77 -13.23
N PHE A 93 12.81 4.60 -12.94
CA PHE A 93 13.44 3.30 -12.75
C PHE A 93 13.36 2.80 -11.29
N MET A 94 12.89 3.65 -10.37
CA MET A 94 12.76 3.28 -8.96
C MET A 94 11.59 2.32 -8.74
N PRO A 95 11.79 1.27 -7.93
CA PRO A 95 10.71 0.35 -7.55
C PRO A 95 9.56 1.05 -6.84
N PHE A 96 8.39 0.40 -6.88
CA PHE A 96 7.25 0.83 -6.08
C PHE A 96 7.49 0.59 -4.59
N ALA A 97 6.88 1.42 -3.75
CA ALA A 97 7.06 1.33 -2.32
C ALA A 97 6.32 0.13 -1.71
N PRO A 98 6.96 -0.66 -0.83
CA PRO A 98 6.30 -1.74 -0.12
C PRO A 98 5.38 -1.24 0.99
N VAL A 99 4.33 -2.00 1.28
CA VAL A 99 3.60 -1.92 2.54
C VAL A 99 3.90 -3.17 3.37
N ILE A 100 4.07 -2.99 4.67
CA ILE A 100 4.38 -4.08 5.60
C ILE A 100 3.63 -3.90 6.92
N MET A 101 3.15 -4.99 7.49
CA MET A 101 2.63 -4.97 8.86
C MET A 101 3.74 -4.61 9.85
N LYS A 102 3.44 -3.72 10.80
CA LYS A 102 4.42 -3.17 11.74
C LYS A 102 5.20 -4.25 12.49
N GLU A 103 4.55 -5.31 12.89
CA GLU A 103 5.14 -6.43 13.63
C GLU A 103 6.23 -7.19 12.87
N HIS A 104 6.24 -7.13 11.54
CA HIS A 104 7.23 -7.81 10.69
C HIS A 104 8.39 -6.92 10.23
N THR A 105 8.38 -5.63 10.58
CA THR A 105 9.39 -4.68 10.09
C THR A 105 10.81 -5.05 10.46
N LYS A 106 11.01 -5.56 11.69
CA LYS A 106 12.34 -5.95 12.19
C LYS A 106 12.93 -7.16 11.47
N ASP A 107 12.10 -8.00 10.86
CA ASP A 107 12.56 -9.17 10.10
C ASP A 107 13.06 -8.74 8.70
N PHE A 108 12.52 -7.64 8.16
CA PHE A 108 12.79 -7.18 6.80
C PHE A 108 13.79 -6.03 6.72
N TYR A 109 13.88 -5.17 7.76
CA TYR A 109 14.69 -3.94 7.73
C TYR A 109 15.72 -3.88 8.87
N LYS A 110 16.90 -3.27 8.58
CA LYS A 110 17.90 -2.94 9.59
C LYS A 110 17.52 -1.62 10.27
N ASN A 111 17.85 -1.49 11.56
CA ASN A 111 17.73 -0.26 12.35
C ASN A 111 16.35 0.45 12.25
N PHE A 112 15.29 -0.33 12.06
CA PHE A 112 13.95 0.18 11.78
C PHE A 112 13.41 1.13 12.85
N ASN A 113 13.74 0.94 14.12
CA ASN A 113 13.29 1.75 15.26
C ASN A 113 13.66 3.23 15.15
N VAL A 114 14.72 3.59 14.41
CA VAL A 114 15.18 4.97 14.24
C VAL A 114 14.20 5.82 13.42
N GLY A 115 13.49 5.22 12.47
CA GLY A 115 12.57 5.90 11.56
C GLY A 115 11.12 5.39 11.59
N GLU A 116 10.70 4.74 12.68
CA GLU A 116 9.42 4.04 12.77
C GLU A 116 8.20 4.93 12.46
N ILE A 117 8.19 6.19 12.93
CA ILE A 117 7.10 7.13 12.66
C ILE A 117 7.10 7.55 11.19
N ALA A 118 8.26 7.89 10.65
CA ALA A 118 8.42 8.32 9.26
C ALA A 118 8.04 7.21 8.25
N ALA A 119 8.28 5.95 8.60
CA ALA A 119 7.92 4.79 7.80
C ALA A 119 6.40 4.60 7.64
N GLN A 120 5.57 5.14 8.53
CA GLN A 120 4.11 5.08 8.36
C GLN A 120 3.65 5.85 7.11
N PHE A 121 4.46 6.79 6.62
CA PHE A 121 4.13 7.73 5.54
C PHE A 121 5.07 7.63 4.34
N MET A 122 5.84 6.56 4.20
CA MET A 122 6.82 6.38 3.11
C MET A 122 7.82 7.54 2.97
N THR A 123 8.28 8.14 4.07
CA THR A 123 9.14 9.33 4.04
C THR A 123 10.62 9.05 4.28
N ILE A 124 10.98 7.81 4.61
CA ILE A 124 12.34 7.37 4.88
C ILE A 124 12.62 6.00 4.26
N THR A 125 13.85 5.76 3.85
CA THR A 125 14.35 4.46 3.38
C THR A 125 15.07 3.72 4.48
N PHE A 126 15.09 2.38 4.37
CA PHE A 126 15.81 1.48 5.28
C PHE A 126 16.57 0.44 4.47
N ASP A 127 17.72 0.02 4.97
CA ASP A 127 18.44 -1.15 4.46
C ASP A 127 17.56 -2.40 4.59
N VAL A 128 17.43 -3.12 3.48
CA VAL A 128 16.65 -4.37 3.43
C VAL A 128 17.54 -5.53 3.86
N LYS A 129 17.02 -6.40 4.72
CA LYS A 129 17.67 -7.65 5.11
C LYS A 129 17.48 -8.72 4.03
N ASP A 130 18.29 -9.77 4.06
CA ASP A 130 18.25 -10.88 3.08
C ASP A 130 16.86 -11.50 2.93
N LEU A 131 16.11 -11.60 4.03
CA LEU A 131 14.73 -12.07 3.99
C LEU A 131 13.84 -11.17 3.12
N GLY A 132 13.98 -9.84 3.25
CA GLY A 132 13.23 -8.87 2.45
C GLY A 132 13.60 -8.94 0.98
N VAL A 133 14.90 -9.01 0.66
CA VAL A 133 15.38 -9.17 -0.72
C VAL A 133 14.81 -10.45 -1.36
N LYS A 134 14.78 -11.55 -0.60
CA LYS A 134 14.26 -12.84 -1.08
C LYS A 134 12.74 -12.86 -1.26
N LYS A 135 12.00 -12.27 -0.32
CA LYS A 135 10.53 -12.35 -0.27
C LYS A 135 9.82 -11.30 -1.09
N ALA A 136 10.42 -10.12 -1.26
CA ALA A 136 9.82 -8.97 -1.93
C ALA A 136 10.83 -8.25 -2.86
N PRO A 137 11.42 -8.96 -3.83
CA PRO A 137 12.50 -8.40 -4.65
C PRO A 137 12.06 -7.22 -5.52
N ALA A 138 10.78 -7.08 -5.83
CA ALA A 138 10.26 -5.99 -6.66
C ALA A 138 10.25 -4.62 -5.98
N VAL A 139 10.40 -4.57 -4.66
CA VAL A 139 10.36 -3.31 -3.89
C VAL A 139 11.72 -2.91 -3.32
N VAL A 140 12.77 -3.63 -3.70
CA VAL A 140 14.15 -3.37 -3.25
C VAL A 140 14.86 -2.53 -4.30
N HIS A 141 15.42 -1.40 -3.87
CA HIS A 141 16.21 -0.51 -4.71
C HIS A 141 17.57 -1.13 -5.06
N VAL A 142 18.27 -0.54 -6.04
CA VAL A 142 19.59 -1.01 -6.49
C VAL A 142 20.66 -0.94 -5.40
N ASP A 143 20.51 -0.07 -4.42
CA ASP A 143 21.37 0.09 -3.24
C ASP A 143 20.97 -0.80 -2.05
N ASN A 144 20.07 -1.77 -2.27
CA ASN A 144 19.50 -2.64 -1.25
C ASN A 144 18.69 -1.91 -0.17
N THR A 145 18.16 -0.74 -0.45
CA THR A 145 17.19 -0.06 0.41
C THR A 145 15.76 -0.25 -0.09
N ALA A 146 14.78 0.06 0.77
CA ALA A 146 13.38 0.23 0.39
C ALA A 146 12.74 1.33 1.23
N ARG A 147 11.68 1.95 0.71
CA ARG A 147 10.92 3.01 1.37
C ARG A 147 9.53 2.50 1.80
N PRO A 148 9.43 1.78 2.92
CA PRO A 148 8.19 1.14 3.31
C PRO A 148 7.12 2.10 3.81
N GLN A 149 5.86 1.68 3.63
CA GLN A 149 4.76 2.06 4.50
C GLN A 149 4.59 0.99 5.56
N THR A 150 4.58 1.37 6.83
CA THR A 150 4.17 0.46 7.90
C THR A 150 2.71 0.66 8.26
N ILE A 151 2.03 -0.43 8.57
CA ILE A 151 0.62 -0.38 8.91
C ILE A 151 0.30 -1.25 10.13
N THR A 152 -0.62 -0.78 10.94
CA THR A 152 -1.23 -1.52 12.05
C THR A 152 -2.73 -1.65 11.83
N LYS A 153 -3.34 -2.62 12.50
CA LYS A 153 -4.80 -2.80 12.47
C LYS A 153 -5.54 -1.52 12.87
N LYS A 154 -5.02 -0.77 13.84
CA LYS A 154 -5.63 0.48 14.33
C LYS A 154 -5.62 1.60 13.29
N GLN A 155 -4.59 1.68 12.45
CA GLN A 155 -4.47 2.73 11.45
C GLN A 155 -5.38 2.52 10.24
N ASN A 156 -5.44 1.28 9.72
CA ASN A 156 -6.30 0.91 8.59
C ASN A 156 -6.60 -0.59 8.65
N GLU A 157 -7.71 -0.95 9.28
CA GLU A 157 -8.07 -2.34 9.53
C GLU A 157 -8.26 -3.14 8.24
N SER A 158 -8.92 -2.55 7.23
CA SER A 158 -9.15 -3.22 5.95
C SER A 158 -7.83 -3.51 5.22
N TYR A 159 -6.92 -2.53 5.15
CA TYR A 159 -5.63 -2.75 4.49
C TYR A 159 -4.76 -3.76 5.25
N TYR A 160 -4.77 -3.70 6.58
CA TYR A 160 -4.10 -4.68 7.43
C TYR A 160 -4.63 -6.11 7.21
N LYS A 161 -5.96 -6.29 7.08
CA LYS A 161 -6.56 -7.59 6.77
C LYS A 161 -6.09 -8.17 5.44
N ILE A 162 -5.99 -7.35 4.40
CA ILE A 162 -5.48 -7.77 3.08
C ILE A 162 -4.06 -8.34 3.21
N LEU A 163 -3.19 -7.67 3.99
CA LEU A 163 -1.80 -8.12 4.18
C LEU A 163 -1.70 -9.40 5.02
N LYS A 164 -2.66 -9.65 5.90
CA LYS A 164 -2.65 -10.78 6.82
C LYS A 164 -3.09 -12.10 6.18
N ILE A 165 -3.90 -12.05 5.11
CA ILE A 165 -4.38 -13.20 4.33
C ILE A 165 -3.25 -13.79 3.48
#